data_40e3324d3df6633368a5cfc90ff1e805
#
_entry.id   40e3324d3df6633368a5cfc90ff1e805
#
_cell.length_a   1.000
_cell.length_b   1.000
_cell.length_c   1.000
_cell.angle_alpha   90.00
_cell.angle_beta   90.00
_cell.angle_gamma   90.00
#
_symmetry.space_group_name_H-M   'P 1'
#
loop_
_entity.id
_entity.type
_entity.pdbx_description
1 polymer ?
#
loop_
_entity_poly.entity_id
_entity_poly.type
_entity_poly.pdbx_seq_one_letter_code
_entity_poly.pdbx_strand_id
1 'polypeptide(L)'
;EQYTSSKVAAPVLSTKQENLVKSVDAKTTYLTRKWHLNPQDELHFTDLETHQLNYIVGTYSTNPNDVPTSPSRPNTQDRDLSNNDLHFQISLKTQLMNLSDWLPENNWVQSARLWGAYTQQSFWQVTEKDQSRPMRDHNYSPELILSLGLNKPGETKQWAVMPDMLNLGVVHESNGRSQPLSRGWNRIYLQGGWQLNERYSLLFKPWWRIPESKSDDDNPNISKYMGYGDVSLRWDNEANDTAASVTLRNNLRSDNKGYVKFDVHYKPLKSESVKFYAMLASGYGVSLLDYNQAQTMFGIGFAIGE
;
A
#
# COMPACT_ATOMS: atom_id res chain seq x y z
N GLU A 1 -63.43 21.26 -8.84
CA GLU A 1 -62.55 20.29 -9.47
C GLU A 1 -61.57 19.69 -8.40
N GLN A 2 -61.85 18.43 -8.02
CA GLN A 2 -61.07 17.71 -7.06
C GLN A 2 -59.92 16.98 -7.83
N TYR A 3 -58.68 17.34 -7.53
CA TYR A 3 -57.50 16.59 -7.98
C TYR A 3 -57.30 15.35 -7.10
N THR A 4 -57.60 14.18 -7.62
CA THR A 4 -57.26 12.88 -7.01
C THR A 4 -55.80 12.56 -7.30
N SER A 5 -54.93 12.60 -6.27
CA SER A 5 -53.55 12.13 -6.33
C SER A 5 -53.52 10.61 -6.41
N SER A 6 -53.20 10.05 -7.55
CA SER A 6 -52.88 8.62 -7.69
C SER A 6 -51.51 8.33 -7.13
N LYS A 7 -51.42 7.61 -5.99
CA LYS A 7 -50.19 7.02 -5.50
C LYS A 7 -49.70 5.95 -6.50
N VAL A 8 -48.63 6.23 -7.21
CA VAL A 8 -47.93 5.22 -8.00
C VAL A 8 -47.31 4.23 -7.02
N ALA A 9 -47.77 2.99 -7.06
CA ALA A 9 -47.17 1.91 -6.27
C ALA A 9 -45.73 1.64 -6.76
N ALA A 10 -44.79 1.54 -5.82
CA ALA A 10 -43.41 1.15 -6.12
C ALA A 10 -43.39 -0.24 -6.80
N PRO A 11 -42.57 -0.46 -7.81
CA PRO A 11 -42.49 -1.75 -8.49
C PRO A 11 -42.06 -2.86 -7.51
N VAL A 12 -42.86 -3.93 -7.44
CA VAL A 12 -42.52 -5.13 -6.67
C VAL A 12 -41.39 -5.85 -7.42
N LEU A 13 -40.19 -5.85 -6.85
CA LEU A 13 -39.06 -6.56 -7.39
C LEU A 13 -39.35 -8.08 -7.38
N SER A 14 -39.02 -8.78 -8.46
CA SER A 14 -39.11 -10.24 -8.49
C SER A 14 -38.17 -10.87 -7.48
N THR A 15 -38.47 -12.07 -6.97
CA THR A 15 -37.61 -12.83 -6.01
C THR A 15 -36.21 -12.98 -6.50
N LYS A 16 -35.97 -12.99 -7.81
CA LYS A 16 -34.64 -13.05 -8.43
C LYS A 16 -33.93 -11.69 -8.33
N GLN A 17 -34.63 -10.59 -8.41
CA GLN A 17 -34.09 -9.24 -8.22
C GLN A 17 -33.85 -8.93 -6.74
N GLU A 18 -34.71 -9.41 -5.83
CA GLU A 18 -34.46 -9.33 -4.38
C GLU A 18 -33.24 -10.15 -3.95
N ASN A 19 -33.03 -11.32 -4.55
CA ASN A 19 -31.85 -12.13 -4.31
C ASN A 19 -30.58 -11.51 -4.91
N LEU A 20 -30.67 -10.83 -6.06
CA LEU A 20 -29.58 -10.02 -6.62
C LEU A 20 -29.26 -8.81 -5.73
N VAL A 21 -30.25 -8.09 -5.25
CA VAL A 21 -30.05 -6.95 -4.33
C VAL A 21 -29.47 -7.46 -2.99
N LYS A 22 -29.92 -8.59 -2.46
CA LYS A 22 -29.35 -9.22 -1.26
C LYS A 22 -27.92 -9.76 -1.47
N SER A 23 -27.56 -10.15 -2.69
CA SER A 23 -26.18 -10.57 -3.01
C SER A 23 -25.22 -9.37 -3.16
N VAL A 24 -25.73 -8.18 -3.44
CA VAL A 24 -24.96 -6.92 -3.49
C VAL A 24 -24.71 -6.37 -2.06
N ASP A 25 -25.56 -6.72 -1.09
CA ASP A 25 -25.39 -6.37 0.33
C ASP A 25 -24.49 -7.34 1.13
N ALA A 26 -23.88 -8.35 0.49
CA ALA A 26 -22.82 -9.12 1.13
C ALA A 26 -21.66 -8.16 1.39
N LYS A 27 -21.41 -7.86 2.68
CA LYS A 27 -20.35 -6.96 3.19
C LYS A 27 -19.03 -7.25 2.47
N THR A 28 -18.69 -6.44 1.47
CA THR A 28 -17.51 -6.66 0.64
C THR A 28 -16.27 -6.52 1.50
N THR A 29 -15.43 -7.54 1.56
CA THR A 29 -14.23 -7.54 2.38
C THR A 29 -13.17 -6.56 1.90
N TYR A 30 -12.19 -6.24 2.75
CA TYR A 30 -11.10 -5.33 2.39
C TYR A 30 -10.37 -5.77 1.11
N LEU A 31 -9.95 -7.03 1.01
CA LEU A 31 -9.21 -7.51 -0.17
C LEU A 31 -10.05 -7.46 -1.44
N THR A 32 -11.34 -7.81 -1.34
CA THR A 32 -12.26 -7.78 -2.49
C THR A 32 -12.45 -6.35 -3.01
N ARG A 33 -12.68 -5.38 -2.11
CA ARG A 33 -12.78 -3.96 -2.51
C ARG A 33 -11.47 -3.44 -3.09
N LYS A 34 -10.35 -3.73 -2.43
CA LYS A 34 -9.04 -3.19 -2.78
C LYS A 34 -8.54 -3.64 -4.14
N TRP A 35 -8.82 -4.90 -4.51
CA TRP A 35 -8.26 -5.52 -5.71
C TRP A 35 -9.31 -5.90 -6.75
N HIS A 36 -10.58 -5.56 -6.51
CA HIS A 36 -11.69 -5.90 -7.39
C HIS A 36 -11.68 -7.39 -7.77
N LEU A 37 -11.70 -8.24 -6.72
CA LEU A 37 -11.61 -9.69 -6.91
C LEU A 37 -12.87 -10.29 -7.51
N ASN A 38 -13.96 -9.54 -7.61
CA ASN A 38 -15.15 -9.95 -8.33
C ASN A 38 -14.92 -9.76 -9.85
N PRO A 39 -15.05 -10.80 -10.69
CA PRO A 39 -14.85 -10.66 -12.13
C PRO A 39 -15.80 -9.68 -12.80
N GLN A 40 -16.97 -9.43 -12.21
CA GLN A 40 -18.01 -8.54 -12.73
C GLN A 40 -17.78 -7.06 -12.40
N ASP A 41 -16.77 -6.72 -11.60
CA ASP A 41 -16.45 -5.33 -11.32
C ASP A 41 -15.97 -4.64 -12.61
N GLU A 42 -16.71 -3.62 -13.05
CA GLU A 42 -16.39 -2.84 -14.23
C GLU A 42 -15.57 -1.62 -13.80
N LEU A 43 -14.38 -1.49 -14.36
CA LEU A 43 -13.45 -0.37 -14.15
C LEU A 43 -12.96 0.14 -15.49
N HIS A 44 -12.84 1.44 -15.61
CA HIS A 44 -12.23 2.09 -16.77
C HIS A 44 -10.78 2.47 -16.48
N PHE A 45 -9.98 2.57 -17.52
CA PHE A 45 -8.59 3.04 -17.40
C PHE A 45 -8.48 4.45 -16.76
N THR A 46 -9.53 5.26 -16.88
CA THR A 46 -9.61 6.60 -16.27
C THR A 46 -9.92 6.58 -14.78
N ASP A 47 -10.33 5.42 -14.22
CA ASP A 47 -10.66 5.28 -12.80
C ASP A 47 -9.37 5.17 -11.99
N LEU A 48 -8.99 6.29 -11.36
CA LEU A 48 -7.85 6.35 -10.46
C LEU A 48 -8.29 5.98 -9.06
N GLU A 49 -7.67 4.94 -8.52
CA GLU A 49 -7.92 4.43 -7.18
C GLU A 49 -6.70 4.60 -6.28
N THR A 50 -6.97 4.59 -4.99
CA THR A 50 -5.90 4.54 -3.99
C THR A 50 -5.20 3.19 -4.03
N HIS A 51 -3.87 3.18 -4.30
CA HIS A 51 -3.05 1.95 -4.22
C HIS A 51 -2.61 1.66 -2.78
N GLN A 52 -1.99 2.61 -2.12
CA GLN A 52 -1.72 2.61 -0.68
C GLN A 52 -2.40 3.82 -0.06
N LEU A 53 -2.47 3.88 1.27
CA LEU A 53 -3.08 5.02 1.96
C LEU A 53 -2.38 6.34 1.56
N ASN A 54 -3.15 7.33 1.13
CA ASN A 54 -2.63 8.68 0.91
C ASN A 54 -2.69 9.43 2.24
N TYR A 55 -1.60 10.06 2.66
CA TYR A 55 -1.55 10.78 3.92
C TYR A 55 -0.60 11.97 3.90
N ILE A 56 -0.80 12.85 4.87
CA ILE A 56 0.09 13.92 5.26
C ILE A 56 0.17 13.95 6.79
N VAL A 57 1.37 13.82 7.35
CA VAL A 57 1.62 13.73 8.79
C VAL A 57 2.82 14.60 9.19
N GLY A 58 2.70 15.29 10.32
CA GLY A 58 3.86 15.78 11.01
C GLY A 58 4.55 14.63 11.72
N THR A 59 5.85 14.44 11.51
CA THR A 59 6.62 13.34 12.09
C THR A 59 7.75 13.85 12.97
N TYR A 60 8.10 13.02 13.96
CA TYR A 60 9.32 13.14 14.75
C TYR A 60 10.13 11.85 14.61
N SER A 61 11.42 11.97 14.27
CA SER A 61 12.37 10.86 14.16
C SER A 61 13.44 10.96 15.26
N THR A 62 13.73 9.86 15.92
CA THR A 62 14.71 9.84 17.04
C THR A 62 16.16 9.91 16.58
N ASN A 63 16.44 9.55 15.34
CA ASN A 63 17.81 9.40 14.84
C ASN A 63 17.85 9.71 13.32
N PRO A 64 17.68 11.00 12.93
CA PRO A 64 17.81 11.38 11.53
C PRO A 64 19.20 11.02 10.99
N ASN A 65 19.28 10.74 9.70
CA ASN A 65 20.52 10.34 9.06
C ASN A 65 21.23 11.54 8.44
N ASP A 66 22.05 12.22 9.23
CA ASP A 66 22.74 13.45 8.81
C ASP A 66 23.77 13.17 7.71
N VAL A 67 24.38 11.98 7.72
CA VAL A 67 25.41 11.58 6.74
C VAL A 67 25.00 10.29 6.02
N PRO A 68 23.97 10.33 5.15
CA PRO A 68 23.51 9.14 4.45
C PRO A 68 24.57 8.63 3.48
N THR A 69 25.01 7.39 3.68
CA THR A 69 26.07 6.76 2.92
C THR A 69 25.68 5.36 2.42
N SER A 70 26.33 4.88 1.37
CA SER A 70 26.28 3.49 0.94
C SER A 70 27.67 3.00 0.50
N PRO A 71 27.90 1.69 0.39
CA PRO A 71 29.24 1.17 0.01
C PRO A 71 29.73 1.66 -1.36
N SER A 72 28.84 1.86 -2.32
CA SER A 72 29.17 2.37 -3.65
C SER A 72 29.08 3.89 -3.78
N ARG A 73 28.46 4.57 -2.80
CA ARG A 73 28.27 6.02 -2.79
C ARG A 73 28.62 6.57 -1.41
N PRO A 74 29.91 6.61 -1.05
CA PRO A 74 30.36 7.18 0.22
C PRO A 74 30.04 8.68 0.26
N ASN A 75 29.55 9.13 1.40
CA ASN A 75 29.25 10.54 1.66
C ASN A 75 29.82 10.92 3.02
N THR A 76 30.37 12.12 3.11
CA THR A 76 30.91 12.69 4.34
C THR A 76 30.30 14.05 4.68
N GLN A 77 29.38 14.50 3.85
CA GLN A 77 28.71 15.78 4.06
C GLN A 77 27.63 15.62 5.12
N ASP A 78 27.82 16.32 6.22
CA ASP A 78 26.81 16.47 7.27
C ASP A 78 25.70 17.40 6.77
N ARG A 79 24.46 17.04 7.04
CA ARG A 79 23.27 17.77 6.58
C ARG A 79 22.57 18.52 7.70
N ASP A 80 22.96 18.27 8.97
CA ASP A 80 22.36 18.87 10.16
C ASP A 80 20.81 18.84 10.10
N LEU A 81 20.24 17.64 10.09
CA LEU A 81 18.80 17.44 9.88
C LEU A 81 18.02 17.68 11.17
N SER A 82 16.88 18.36 11.05
CA SER A 82 15.87 18.38 12.10
C SER A 82 15.29 16.98 12.37
N ASN A 83 14.92 16.72 13.63
CA ASN A 83 14.14 15.52 13.97
C ASN A 83 12.70 15.53 13.42
N ASN A 84 12.23 16.69 12.93
CA ASN A 84 10.85 16.89 12.49
C ASN A 84 10.77 16.98 10.97
N ASP A 85 9.90 16.18 10.39
CA ASP A 85 9.52 16.23 8.97
C ASP A 85 8.01 16.46 8.82
N LEU A 86 7.60 17.05 7.71
CA LEU A 86 6.29 16.81 7.16
C LEU A 86 6.44 15.64 6.17
N HIS A 87 5.88 14.47 6.51
CA HIS A 87 5.91 13.28 5.67
C HIS A 87 4.57 13.11 4.97
N PHE A 88 4.59 12.98 3.65
CA PHE A 88 3.38 12.72 2.89
C PHE A 88 3.59 11.59 1.87
N GLN A 89 2.51 10.87 1.61
CA GLN A 89 2.43 9.80 0.62
C GLN A 89 1.27 10.06 -0.32
N ILE A 90 1.55 9.93 -1.60
CA ILE A 90 0.56 9.86 -2.67
C ILE A 90 0.72 8.51 -3.35
N SER A 91 -0.37 7.75 -3.43
CA SER A 91 -0.32 6.40 -3.97
C SER A 91 -1.62 6.08 -4.71
N LEU A 92 -1.49 5.84 -6.00
CA LEU A 92 -2.59 5.64 -6.93
C LEU A 92 -2.35 4.39 -7.77
N LYS A 93 -3.42 3.77 -8.23
CA LYS A 93 -3.41 2.72 -9.25
C LYS A 93 -4.56 2.91 -10.23
N THR A 94 -4.39 2.37 -11.43
CA THR A 94 -5.47 2.25 -12.42
C THR A 94 -5.43 0.87 -13.08
N GLN A 95 -6.58 0.36 -13.47
CA GLN A 95 -6.69 -0.87 -14.24
C GLN A 95 -6.25 -0.63 -15.69
N LEU A 96 -5.19 -1.29 -16.10
CA LEU A 96 -4.71 -1.24 -17.49
C LEU A 96 -5.50 -2.21 -18.37
N MET A 97 -5.80 -3.40 -17.85
CA MET A 97 -6.55 -4.45 -18.57
C MET A 97 -7.35 -5.32 -17.59
N ASN A 98 -8.58 -5.66 -17.97
CA ASN A 98 -9.31 -6.77 -17.38
C ASN A 98 -9.01 -8.03 -18.22
N LEU A 99 -8.42 -9.04 -17.60
CA LEU A 99 -8.03 -10.30 -18.21
C LEU A 99 -8.98 -11.45 -17.81
N SER A 100 -10.02 -11.14 -17.02
CA SER A 100 -10.92 -12.17 -16.47
C SER A 100 -11.64 -12.96 -17.56
N ASP A 101 -12.05 -12.30 -18.65
CA ASP A 101 -12.74 -12.95 -19.78
C ASP A 101 -11.85 -13.90 -20.58
N TRP A 102 -10.54 -13.83 -20.41
CA TRP A 102 -9.56 -14.69 -21.09
C TRP A 102 -9.14 -15.91 -20.26
N LEU A 103 -9.66 -15.97 -19.02
CA LEU A 103 -9.37 -17.09 -18.15
C LEU A 103 -10.07 -18.35 -18.71
N PRO A 104 -9.38 -19.51 -18.69
CA PRO A 104 -10.04 -20.77 -19.01
C PRO A 104 -11.14 -21.04 -17.98
N GLU A 105 -12.18 -21.77 -18.38
CA GLU A 105 -13.23 -22.25 -17.47
C GLU A 105 -12.63 -23.26 -16.46
N ASN A 106 -11.81 -22.77 -15.57
CA ASN A 106 -11.30 -23.53 -14.44
C ASN A 106 -11.78 -22.85 -13.15
N ASN A 107 -11.75 -23.60 -12.08
CA ASN A 107 -12.32 -23.16 -10.80
C ASN A 107 -11.30 -22.47 -9.86
N TRP A 108 -10.07 -22.22 -10.31
CA TRP A 108 -9.00 -21.74 -9.43
C TRP A 108 -8.83 -20.24 -9.43
N VAL A 109 -8.90 -19.61 -10.61
CA VAL A 109 -8.76 -18.17 -10.79
C VAL A 109 -10.10 -17.60 -11.23
N GLN A 110 -10.67 -16.72 -10.42
CA GLN A 110 -11.99 -16.12 -10.66
C GLN A 110 -11.89 -14.79 -11.39
N SER A 111 -10.81 -14.04 -11.14
CA SER A 111 -10.54 -12.76 -11.79
C SER A 111 -9.05 -12.59 -12.05
N ALA A 112 -8.72 -11.88 -13.12
CA ALA A 112 -7.37 -11.48 -13.45
C ALA A 112 -7.37 -10.02 -13.94
N ARG A 113 -6.53 -9.17 -13.36
CA ARG A 113 -6.44 -7.76 -13.70
C ARG A 113 -5.00 -7.29 -13.75
N LEU A 114 -4.67 -6.52 -14.77
CA LEU A 114 -3.38 -5.84 -14.87
C LEU A 114 -3.53 -4.40 -14.40
N TRP A 115 -2.70 -4.00 -13.44
CA TRP A 115 -2.69 -2.66 -12.85
C TRP A 115 -1.39 -1.94 -13.12
N GLY A 116 -1.48 -0.66 -13.44
CA GLY A 116 -0.39 0.29 -13.27
C GLY A 116 -0.57 1.01 -11.94
N ALA A 117 0.48 1.07 -11.12
CA ALA A 117 0.44 1.76 -9.85
C ALA A 117 1.66 2.67 -9.68
N TYR A 118 1.49 3.69 -8.85
CA TYR A 118 2.55 4.63 -8.52
C TYR A 118 2.41 5.06 -7.07
N THR A 119 3.51 4.99 -6.33
CA THR A 119 3.61 5.52 -4.97
C THR A 119 4.75 6.52 -4.89
N GLN A 120 4.48 7.65 -4.26
CA GLN A 120 5.49 8.64 -3.90
C GLN A 120 5.43 8.90 -2.41
N GLN A 121 6.57 8.83 -1.74
CA GLN A 121 6.76 9.31 -0.38
C GLN A 121 7.70 10.49 -0.39
N SER A 122 7.44 11.49 0.44
CA SER A 122 8.26 12.69 0.53
C SER A 122 8.41 13.13 1.98
N PHE A 123 9.62 13.51 2.34
CA PHE A 123 10.01 13.94 3.67
C PHE A 123 10.50 15.38 3.60
N TRP A 124 9.77 16.31 4.17
CA TRP A 124 9.99 17.73 4.06
C TRP A 124 10.36 18.33 5.42
N GLN A 125 11.57 18.90 5.52
CA GLN A 125 12.10 19.61 6.67
C GLN A 125 11.53 21.05 6.73
N VAL A 126 10.25 21.18 7.05
CA VAL A 126 9.51 22.47 6.98
C VAL A 126 10.04 23.55 7.94
N THR A 127 10.79 23.15 8.95
CA THR A 127 11.36 24.07 9.97
C THR A 127 12.71 24.64 9.57
N GLU A 128 13.39 24.05 8.58
CA GLU A 128 14.73 24.45 8.13
C GLU A 128 14.64 25.64 7.16
N LYS A 129 14.62 26.86 7.72
CA LYS A 129 14.47 28.11 6.95
C LYS A 129 15.70 28.49 6.14
N ASP A 130 16.87 28.02 6.56
CA ASP A 130 18.16 28.38 5.96
C ASP A 130 18.56 27.48 4.77
N GLN A 131 17.80 26.43 4.51
CA GLN A 131 18.03 25.52 3.39
C GLN A 131 17.18 25.90 2.17
N SER A 132 17.83 26.12 1.03
CA SER A 132 17.12 26.42 -0.23
C SER A 132 16.32 25.23 -0.79
N ARG A 133 16.56 24.01 -0.27
CA ARG A 133 15.90 22.75 -0.67
C ARG A 133 15.63 21.91 0.58
N PRO A 134 14.56 22.21 1.32
CA PRO A 134 14.29 21.54 2.60
C PRO A 134 13.73 20.12 2.47
N MET A 135 13.68 19.55 1.27
CA MET A 135 13.24 18.15 1.10
C MET A 135 14.38 17.20 1.47
N ARG A 136 14.18 16.44 2.54
CA ARG A 136 15.15 15.45 3.02
C ARG A 136 15.31 14.28 2.07
N ASP A 137 14.18 13.70 1.63
CA ASP A 137 14.14 12.60 0.67
C ASP A 137 12.82 12.56 -0.10
N HIS A 138 12.84 11.90 -1.26
CA HIS A 138 11.68 11.47 -2.02
C HIS A 138 11.87 10.01 -2.38
N ASN A 139 10.81 9.22 -2.37
CA ASN A 139 10.85 7.84 -2.88
C ASN A 139 9.74 7.69 -3.91
N TYR A 140 10.11 7.31 -5.12
CA TYR A 140 9.22 7.12 -6.27
C TYR A 140 9.16 5.63 -6.59
N SER A 141 7.97 5.05 -6.63
CA SER A 141 7.77 3.62 -6.83
C SER A 141 6.68 3.35 -7.89
N PRO A 142 7.00 3.43 -9.18
CA PRO A 142 6.14 2.90 -10.22
C PRO A 142 6.11 1.36 -10.17
N GLU A 143 4.90 0.79 -10.35
CA GLU A 143 4.65 -0.65 -10.28
C GLU A 143 3.76 -1.12 -11.44
N LEU A 144 4.02 -2.33 -11.93
CA LEU A 144 3.11 -3.08 -12.78
C LEU A 144 2.71 -4.35 -12.01
N ILE A 145 1.40 -4.60 -11.91
CA ILE A 145 0.87 -5.64 -11.03
C ILE A 145 -0.16 -6.49 -11.78
N LEU A 146 0.08 -7.81 -11.87
CA LEU A 146 -0.93 -8.78 -12.25
C LEU A 146 -1.61 -9.28 -10.97
N SER A 147 -2.88 -8.98 -10.80
CA SER A 147 -3.70 -9.39 -9.66
C SER A 147 -4.65 -10.51 -10.05
N LEU A 148 -4.64 -11.59 -9.27
CA LEU A 148 -5.49 -12.76 -9.45
C LEU A 148 -6.40 -12.93 -8.22
N GLY A 149 -7.71 -13.01 -8.44
CA GLY A 149 -8.68 -13.45 -7.44
C GLY A 149 -8.80 -14.98 -7.48
N LEU A 150 -8.57 -15.64 -6.35
CA LEU A 150 -8.48 -17.11 -6.30
C LEU A 150 -9.70 -17.78 -5.68
N ASN A 151 -10.57 -17.02 -5.00
CA ASN A 151 -11.78 -17.55 -4.40
C ASN A 151 -12.96 -16.68 -4.75
N LYS A 152 -14.14 -17.29 -4.95
CA LYS A 152 -15.36 -16.51 -5.08
C LYS A 152 -15.74 -15.89 -3.73
N PRO A 153 -16.06 -14.60 -3.68
CA PRO A 153 -16.55 -13.97 -2.47
C PRO A 153 -17.74 -14.74 -1.88
N GLY A 154 -17.67 -15.09 -0.59
CA GLY A 154 -18.76 -15.80 0.11
C GLY A 154 -18.80 -17.31 -0.04
N GLU A 155 -17.95 -17.93 -0.86
CA GLU A 155 -17.82 -19.38 -0.93
C GLU A 155 -16.82 -19.91 0.12
N THR A 156 -17.05 -21.14 0.60
CA THR A 156 -16.11 -21.81 1.53
C THR A 156 -14.82 -22.12 0.78
N LYS A 157 -13.68 -21.70 1.35
CA LYS A 157 -12.36 -21.97 0.77
C LYS A 157 -12.13 -23.47 0.60
N GLN A 158 -11.70 -23.87 -0.57
CA GLN A 158 -11.37 -25.25 -0.89
C GLN A 158 -10.20 -25.77 -0.03
N TRP A 159 -9.25 -24.86 0.30
CA TRP A 159 -8.10 -25.12 1.15
C TRP A 159 -7.90 -23.93 2.09
N ALA A 160 -7.88 -24.15 3.40
CA ALA A 160 -7.74 -23.10 4.41
C ALA A 160 -6.46 -22.26 4.26
N VAL A 161 -5.42 -22.82 3.64
CA VAL A 161 -4.13 -22.18 3.40
C VAL A 161 -4.09 -21.39 2.07
N MET A 162 -5.07 -21.56 1.19
CA MET A 162 -5.11 -20.87 -0.10
C MET A 162 -5.42 -19.39 0.11
N PRO A 163 -4.63 -18.45 -0.46
CA PRO A 163 -4.95 -17.03 -0.39
C PRO A 163 -6.22 -16.71 -1.19
N ASP A 164 -6.89 -15.62 -0.85
CA ASP A 164 -8.02 -15.09 -1.63
C ASP A 164 -7.53 -14.31 -2.84
N MET A 165 -6.31 -13.79 -2.76
CA MET A 165 -5.68 -12.95 -3.77
C MET A 165 -4.21 -13.31 -3.93
N LEU A 166 -3.74 -13.27 -5.17
CA LEU A 166 -2.32 -13.37 -5.51
C LEU A 166 -1.95 -12.24 -6.47
N ASN A 167 -0.96 -11.43 -6.08
CA ASN A 167 -0.39 -10.42 -6.96
C ASN A 167 1.03 -10.82 -7.36
N LEU A 168 1.35 -10.71 -8.64
CA LEU A 168 2.71 -10.74 -9.18
C LEU A 168 3.03 -9.32 -9.65
N GLY A 169 4.09 -8.72 -9.11
CA GLY A 169 4.43 -7.35 -9.45
C GLY A 169 5.91 -7.13 -9.74
N VAL A 170 6.16 -6.12 -10.56
CA VAL A 170 7.48 -5.55 -10.80
C VAL A 170 7.45 -4.10 -10.32
N VAL A 171 8.40 -3.71 -9.50
CA VAL A 171 8.52 -2.35 -8.96
C VAL A 171 9.93 -1.83 -9.13
N HIS A 172 10.01 -0.60 -9.65
CA HIS A 172 11.19 0.24 -9.55
C HIS A 172 11.02 1.20 -8.39
N GLU A 173 12.03 1.32 -7.52
CA GLU A 173 12.00 2.32 -6.46
C GLU A 173 13.30 3.12 -6.49
N SER A 174 13.19 4.46 -6.53
CA SER A 174 14.34 5.35 -6.55
C SER A 174 14.02 6.68 -5.86
N ASN A 175 15.07 7.36 -5.40
CA ASN A 175 14.89 8.68 -4.76
C ASN A 175 15.13 9.86 -5.71
N GLY A 176 15.48 9.62 -6.96
CA GLY A 176 15.68 10.68 -7.97
C GLY A 176 16.79 11.67 -7.66
N ARG A 177 17.69 11.36 -6.71
CA ARG A 177 18.79 12.23 -6.35
C ARG A 177 20.04 11.93 -7.19
N SER A 178 20.91 12.95 -7.33
CA SER A 178 22.26 12.76 -7.86
C SER A 178 23.18 12.15 -6.79
N GLN A 179 24.30 11.59 -7.25
CA GLN A 179 25.36 11.09 -6.37
C GLN A 179 25.91 12.22 -5.48
N PRO A 180 26.32 11.91 -4.23
CA PRO A 180 26.39 10.59 -3.60
C PRO A 180 25.08 10.14 -2.90
N LEU A 181 23.99 10.91 -3.01
CA LEU A 181 22.71 10.66 -2.33
C LEU A 181 21.74 9.80 -3.16
N SER A 182 22.11 9.43 -4.38
CA SER A 182 21.30 8.55 -5.23
C SER A 182 21.08 7.19 -4.58
N ARG A 183 19.84 6.72 -4.56
CA ARG A 183 19.42 5.37 -4.14
C ARG A 183 18.36 4.85 -5.08
N GLY A 184 18.44 3.56 -5.40
CA GLY A 184 17.44 2.91 -6.24
C GLY A 184 17.59 1.40 -6.21
N TRP A 185 16.52 0.69 -6.50
CA TRP A 185 16.50 -0.75 -6.69
C TRP A 185 15.27 -1.23 -7.44
N ASN A 186 15.42 -2.37 -8.09
CA ASN A 186 14.34 -3.03 -8.82
C ASN A 186 14.00 -4.35 -8.16
N ARG A 187 12.71 -4.69 -8.07
CA ARG A 187 12.22 -5.92 -7.44
C ARG A 187 11.12 -6.57 -8.27
N ILE A 188 11.12 -7.89 -8.25
CA ILE A 188 9.95 -8.69 -8.57
C ILE A 188 9.38 -9.18 -7.25
N TYR A 189 8.08 -9.15 -7.06
CA TYR A 189 7.45 -9.66 -5.85
C TYR A 189 6.24 -10.52 -6.14
N LEU A 190 5.95 -11.39 -5.19
CA LEU A 190 4.70 -12.11 -5.09
C LEU A 190 3.99 -11.62 -3.82
N GLN A 191 2.67 -11.39 -3.88
CA GLN A 191 1.92 -11.02 -2.69
C GLN A 191 0.69 -11.90 -2.57
N GLY A 192 0.65 -12.72 -1.52
CA GLY A 192 -0.55 -13.45 -1.12
C GLY A 192 -1.38 -12.61 -0.16
N GLY A 193 -2.71 -12.63 -0.32
CA GLY A 193 -3.66 -11.97 0.57
C GLY A 193 -4.70 -12.98 1.08
N TRP A 194 -4.87 -13.04 2.40
CA TRP A 194 -5.86 -13.87 3.09
C TRP A 194 -6.86 -13.00 3.83
N GLN A 195 -8.11 -13.07 3.45
CA GLN A 195 -9.19 -12.53 4.27
C GLN A 195 -9.52 -13.58 5.35
N LEU A 196 -9.02 -13.35 6.57
CA LEU A 196 -9.16 -14.31 7.68
C LEU A 196 -10.61 -14.37 8.20
N ASN A 197 -11.27 -13.22 8.21
CA ASN A 197 -12.71 -13.04 8.49
C ASN A 197 -13.14 -11.64 8.00
N GLU A 198 -14.33 -11.18 8.33
CA GLU A 198 -14.85 -9.89 7.90
C GLU A 198 -13.99 -8.68 8.32
N ARG A 199 -13.18 -8.83 9.38
CA ARG A 199 -12.41 -7.74 10.00
C ARG A 199 -10.91 -7.84 9.80
N TYR A 200 -10.37 -9.05 9.60
CA TYR A 200 -8.93 -9.26 9.57
C TYR A 200 -8.45 -9.73 8.22
N SER A 201 -7.43 -9.06 7.70
CA SER A 201 -6.75 -9.42 6.46
C SER A 201 -5.26 -9.58 6.72
N LEU A 202 -4.67 -10.64 6.19
CA LEU A 202 -3.24 -10.92 6.24
C LEU A 202 -2.66 -10.80 4.84
N LEU A 203 -1.56 -10.08 4.71
CA LEU A 203 -0.78 -9.96 3.48
C LEU A 203 0.63 -10.48 3.73
N PHE A 204 1.17 -11.25 2.81
CA PHE A 204 2.55 -11.68 2.79
C PHE A 204 3.15 -11.35 1.42
N LYS A 205 4.19 -10.51 1.39
CA LYS A 205 4.81 -9.96 0.18
C LYS A 205 6.31 -10.24 0.16
N PRO A 206 6.77 -11.46 -0.21
CA PRO A 206 8.18 -11.71 -0.50
C PRO A 206 8.58 -11.04 -1.81
N TRP A 207 9.86 -10.65 -1.90
CA TRP A 207 10.44 -10.06 -3.11
C TRP A 207 11.84 -10.58 -3.42
N TRP A 208 12.17 -10.46 -4.68
CA TRP A 208 13.49 -10.70 -5.24
C TRP A 208 14.04 -9.39 -5.80
N ARG A 209 15.21 -8.96 -5.32
CA ARG A 209 15.93 -7.84 -5.92
C ARG A 209 16.51 -8.25 -7.26
N ILE A 210 16.24 -7.47 -8.31
CA ILE A 210 16.88 -7.61 -9.61
C ILE A 210 18.31 -7.05 -9.47
N PRO A 211 19.37 -7.85 -9.74
CA PRO A 211 20.74 -7.37 -9.64
C PRO A 211 21.04 -6.26 -10.65
N GLU A 212 21.83 -5.30 -10.25
CA GLU A 212 22.34 -4.22 -11.08
C GLU A 212 23.85 -4.38 -11.28
N SER A 213 24.41 -3.70 -12.31
CA SER A 213 25.84 -3.70 -12.52
C SER A 213 26.54 -2.98 -11.36
N LYS A 214 27.80 -3.33 -11.06
CA LYS A 214 28.54 -2.70 -9.94
C LYS A 214 28.72 -1.18 -10.13
N SER A 215 28.72 -0.69 -11.37
CA SER A 215 28.84 0.74 -11.68
C SER A 215 27.55 1.50 -11.37
N ASP A 216 26.42 0.84 -11.53
CA ASP A 216 25.09 1.47 -11.50
C ASP A 216 24.39 1.24 -10.15
N ASP A 217 24.84 0.23 -9.39
CA ASP A 217 24.22 -0.12 -8.09
C ASP A 217 24.59 0.89 -7.00
N ASP A 218 23.66 1.80 -6.73
CA ASP A 218 23.82 2.86 -5.74
C ASP A 218 23.79 2.35 -4.29
N ASN A 219 23.24 1.15 -4.04
CA ASN A 219 23.05 0.59 -2.70
C ASN A 219 23.15 -0.94 -2.68
N PRO A 220 24.33 -1.50 -2.98
CA PRO A 220 24.55 -2.94 -3.20
C PRO A 220 24.18 -3.82 -1.99
N ASN A 221 24.14 -3.24 -0.81
CA ASN A 221 23.80 -3.95 0.43
C ASN A 221 22.36 -3.71 0.92
N ILE A 222 21.47 -3.13 0.10
CA ILE A 222 20.11 -2.77 0.53
C ILE A 222 19.33 -3.98 1.09
N SER A 223 19.43 -5.15 0.47
CA SER A 223 18.74 -6.37 0.94
C SER A 223 19.24 -6.84 2.32
N LYS A 224 20.44 -6.41 2.76
CA LYS A 224 20.93 -6.69 4.09
C LYS A 224 20.10 -5.98 5.18
N TYR A 225 19.50 -4.83 4.86
CA TYR A 225 18.72 -4.00 5.77
C TYR A 225 17.21 -4.11 5.50
N MET A 226 16.82 -4.06 4.23
CA MET A 226 15.42 -4.11 3.81
C MET A 226 14.86 -5.54 3.76
N GLY A 227 15.72 -6.57 3.84
CA GLY A 227 15.29 -7.97 3.81
C GLY A 227 14.70 -8.41 2.47
N TYR A 228 13.82 -9.41 2.55
CA TYR A 228 13.32 -10.16 1.39
C TYR A 228 11.79 -10.23 1.32
N GLY A 229 11.09 -9.49 2.16
CA GLY A 229 9.64 -9.46 2.18
C GLY A 229 9.09 -8.77 3.42
N ASP A 230 7.78 -8.52 3.40
CA ASP A 230 7.02 -8.06 4.55
C ASP A 230 5.78 -8.92 4.80
N VAL A 231 5.28 -8.81 6.03
CA VAL A 231 4.01 -9.38 6.48
C VAL A 231 3.20 -8.24 7.06
N SER A 232 1.95 -8.10 6.63
CA SER A 232 1.04 -7.09 7.16
C SER A 232 -0.25 -7.74 7.64
N LEU A 233 -0.63 -7.42 8.87
CA LEU A 233 -1.94 -7.75 9.42
C LEU A 233 -2.74 -6.47 9.54
N ARG A 234 -3.93 -6.47 8.96
CA ARG A 234 -4.89 -5.36 9.02
C ARG A 234 -6.15 -5.78 9.75
N TRP A 235 -6.67 -4.86 10.54
CA TRP A 235 -7.97 -4.93 11.19
C TRP A 235 -8.84 -3.76 10.73
N ASP A 236 -10.08 -4.03 10.34
CA ASP A 236 -11.13 -3.05 10.03
C ASP A 236 -12.28 -3.25 11.03
N ASN A 237 -12.84 -2.14 11.54
CA ASN A 237 -14.04 -2.26 12.37
C ASN A 237 -15.30 -2.54 11.51
N GLU A 238 -16.42 -2.89 12.15
CA GLU A 238 -17.67 -3.20 11.46
C GLU A 238 -18.26 -2.05 10.65
N ALA A 239 -18.04 -0.82 11.11
CA ALA A 239 -18.53 0.39 10.43
C ALA A 239 -17.63 0.81 9.26
N ASN A 240 -16.45 0.19 9.07
CA ASN A 240 -15.42 0.58 8.10
C ASN A 240 -14.99 2.06 8.22
N ASP A 241 -15.07 2.62 9.41
CA ASP A 241 -14.63 3.97 9.73
C ASP A 241 -13.27 4.01 10.44
N THR A 242 -12.84 2.86 10.97
CA THR A 242 -11.57 2.70 11.68
C THR A 242 -10.85 1.48 11.14
N ALA A 243 -9.56 1.64 10.84
CA ALA A 243 -8.70 0.51 10.58
C ALA A 243 -7.33 0.69 11.24
N ALA A 244 -6.72 -0.42 11.60
CA ALA A 244 -5.37 -0.47 12.12
C ALA A 244 -4.56 -1.54 11.40
N SER A 245 -3.25 -1.32 11.21
CA SER A 245 -2.38 -2.32 10.64
C SER A 245 -1.02 -2.39 11.32
N VAL A 246 -0.43 -3.57 11.25
CA VAL A 246 0.95 -3.84 11.65
C VAL A 246 1.67 -4.43 10.46
N THR A 247 2.78 -3.83 10.06
CA THR A 247 3.68 -4.35 9.03
C THR A 247 5.01 -4.72 9.65
N LEU A 248 5.46 -5.93 9.39
CA LEU A 248 6.73 -6.48 9.86
C LEU A 248 7.62 -6.80 8.67
N ARG A 249 8.89 -6.44 8.76
CA ARG A 249 9.92 -6.79 7.79
C ARG A 249 11.18 -7.23 8.54
N ASN A 250 11.88 -8.25 8.01
CA ASN A 250 13.10 -8.75 8.60
C ASN A 250 14.04 -9.28 7.52
N ASN A 251 15.35 -9.11 7.71
CA ASN A 251 16.34 -9.60 6.78
C ASN A 251 16.63 -11.10 6.90
N LEU A 252 16.06 -11.79 7.89
CA LEU A 252 16.22 -13.23 8.16
C LEU A 252 17.68 -13.69 8.24
N ARG A 253 18.57 -12.81 8.73
CA ARG A 253 20.00 -13.06 8.84
C ARG A 253 20.42 -13.07 10.31
N SER A 254 21.61 -13.63 10.60
CA SER A 254 22.18 -13.66 11.95
C SER A 254 22.48 -12.27 12.51
N ASP A 255 22.78 -11.29 11.66
CA ASP A 255 22.97 -9.88 12.03
C ASP A 255 21.68 -9.07 12.11
N ASN A 256 20.58 -9.74 12.24
CA ASN A 256 19.18 -9.31 12.38
C ASN A 256 18.91 -7.80 12.19
N LYS A 257 18.33 -7.46 11.05
CA LYS A 257 17.82 -6.12 10.74
C LYS A 257 16.32 -6.21 10.51
N GLY A 258 15.59 -5.43 11.27
CA GLY A 258 14.13 -5.48 11.23
C GLY A 258 13.52 -4.09 11.03
N TYR A 259 12.23 -4.12 10.75
CA TYR A 259 11.36 -2.96 10.67
C TYR A 259 9.96 -3.37 11.15
N VAL A 260 9.35 -2.53 11.94
CA VAL A 260 7.96 -2.63 12.32
C VAL A 260 7.28 -1.27 12.09
N LYS A 261 6.11 -1.32 11.49
CA LYS A 261 5.22 -0.16 11.38
C LYS A 261 3.87 -0.55 11.98
N PHE A 262 3.39 0.29 12.85
CA PHE A 262 2.01 0.28 13.32
C PHE A 262 1.33 1.54 12.82
N ASP A 263 0.14 1.42 12.26
CA ASP A 263 -0.64 2.57 11.85
C ASP A 263 -2.14 2.37 12.12
N VAL A 264 -2.82 3.49 12.35
CA VAL A 264 -4.26 3.54 12.59
C VAL A 264 -4.85 4.76 11.91
N HIS A 265 -6.00 4.57 11.29
CA HIS A 265 -6.80 5.68 10.81
C HIS A 265 -8.24 5.59 11.32
N TYR A 266 -8.82 6.76 11.55
CA TYR A 266 -10.18 6.90 12.03
C TYR A 266 -10.91 8.01 11.28
N LYS A 267 -12.13 7.73 10.84
CA LYS A 267 -13.01 8.66 10.14
C LYS A 267 -14.04 9.24 11.14
N PRO A 268 -13.79 10.42 11.73
CA PRO A 268 -14.57 10.95 12.85
C PRO A 268 -15.93 11.51 12.43
N LEU A 269 -16.06 11.87 11.17
CA LEU A 269 -17.24 12.47 10.60
C LEU A 269 -17.80 11.56 9.50
N LYS A 270 -19.10 11.60 9.27
CA LYS A 270 -19.71 11.00 8.07
C LYS A 270 -19.21 11.66 6.76
N SER A 271 -18.12 12.43 6.85
CA SER A 271 -17.38 12.97 5.72
C SER A 271 -16.70 11.82 4.97
N GLU A 272 -16.87 11.77 3.68
CA GLU A 272 -16.57 10.59 2.90
C GLU A 272 -15.07 10.39 2.63
N SER A 273 -14.20 11.38 2.89
CA SER A 273 -12.85 11.34 2.34
C SER A 273 -11.71 11.50 3.34
N VAL A 274 -11.86 12.29 4.43
CA VAL A 274 -10.74 12.62 5.32
C VAL A 274 -10.80 11.79 6.60
N LYS A 275 -9.67 11.21 6.98
CA LYS A 275 -9.47 10.40 8.19
C LYS A 275 -8.37 11.01 9.04
N PHE A 276 -8.48 10.93 10.36
CA PHE A 276 -7.31 11.08 11.23
C PHE A 276 -6.39 9.89 11.04
N TYR A 277 -5.09 10.14 11.06
CA TYR A 277 -4.08 9.12 10.86
C TYR A 277 -2.95 9.28 11.85
N ALA A 278 -2.53 8.17 12.45
CA ALA A 278 -1.35 8.10 13.29
C ALA A 278 -0.51 6.88 12.90
N MET A 279 0.82 7.05 12.98
CA MET A 279 1.76 5.98 12.67
C MET A 279 2.95 5.97 13.63
N LEU A 280 3.46 4.78 13.89
CA LEU A 280 4.73 4.52 14.57
C LEU A 280 5.52 3.53 13.72
N ALA A 281 6.73 3.91 13.33
CA ALA A 281 7.64 3.06 12.58
C ALA A 281 8.97 2.96 13.31
N SER A 282 9.56 1.77 13.38
CA SER A 282 10.86 1.56 14.03
C SER A 282 11.67 0.54 13.25
N GLY A 283 12.96 0.80 13.04
CA GLY A 283 13.88 -0.08 12.34
C GLY A 283 14.53 0.57 11.14
N TYR A 284 14.89 -0.26 10.15
CA TYR A 284 15.64 0.14 8.96
C TYR A 284 14.72 0.42 7.77
N GLY A 285 15.11 1.38 6.91
CA GLY A 285 14.39 1.67 5.68
C GLY A 285 13.07 2.40 5.90
N VAL A 286 13.07 3.41 6.76
CA VAL A 286 11.99 4.38 6.90
C VAL A 286 11.86 5.22 5.62
N SER A 287 12.98 5.61 5.02
CA SER A 287 13.08 6.15 3.65
C SER A 287 14.14 5.37 2.87
N LEU A 288 14.16 5.53 1.54
CA LEU A 288 15.16 4.87 0.71
C LEU A 288 16.57 5.40 0.97
N LEU A 289 16.70 6.70 1.24
CA LEU A 289 17.97 7.32 1.60
C LEU A 289 18.54 6.76 2.90
N ASP A 290 17.63 6.42 3.84
CA ASP A 290 17.94 5.94 5.19
C ASP A 290 17.83 4.40 5.29
N TYR A 291 17.94 3.67 4.16
CA TYR A 291 17.71 2.22 4.16
C TYR A 291 18.58 1.47 5.18
N ASN A 292 19.76 1.97 5.49
CA ASN A 292 20.76 1.39 6.38
C ASN A 292 20.88 2.09 7.75
N GLN A 293 20.00 3.05 8.05
CA GLN A 293 19.90 3.74 9.33
C GLN A 293 18.70 3.24 10.13
N ALA A 294 18.92 2.81 11.36
CA ALA A 294 17.83 2.45 12.25
C ALA A 294 17.25 3.73 12.90
N GLN A 295 15.96 3.90 12.76
CA GLN A 295 15.21 5.06 13.28
C GLN A 295 13.93 4.61 13.95
N THR A 296 13.41 5.41 14.89
CA THR A 296 12.04 5.32 15.36
C THR A 296 11.34 6.63 15.00
N MET A 297 10.27 6.53 14.23
CA MET A 297 9.51 7.66 13.73
C MET A 297 8.06 7.55 14.22
N PHE A 298 7.57 8.61 14.82
CA PHE A 298 6.16 8.77 15.16
C PHE A 298 5.55 9.86 14.27
N GLY A 299 4.32 9.69 13.82
CA GLY A 299 3.61 10.65 12.97
C GLY A 299 2.13 10.75 13.28
N ILE A 300 1.59 11.97 13.22
CA ILE A 300 0.14 12.23 13.31
C ILE A 300 -0.28 13.23 12.23
N GLY A 301 -1.49 13.09 11.73
CA GLY A 301 -2.06 13.95 10.70
C GLY A 301 -3.33 13.39 10.09
N PHE A 302 -3.40 13.48 8.77
CA PHE A 302 -4.59 13.12 8.02
C PHE A 302 -4.27 12.15 6.89
N ALA A 303 -5.27 11.35 6.55
CA ALA A 303 -5.24 10.43 5.41
C ALA A 303 -6.51 10.55 4.57
N ILE A 304 -6.40 10.15 3.30
CA ILE A 304 -7.51 10.03 2.36
C ILE A 304 -7.40 8.71 1.59
N GLY A 305 -8.53 8.19 1.14
CA GLY A 305 -8.61 6.92 0.40
C GLY A 305 -8.76 5.69 1.33
N GLU A 306 -8.84 4.52 0.71
CA GLU A 306 -9.23 3.17 1.19
C GLU A 306 -10.70 3.00 1.55
#